data_43f4825ef3aca5a59881ed9105e51135
#
_entry.id   43f4825ef3aca5a59881ed9105e51135
#
_cell.length_a   1.000
_cell.length_b   1.000
_cell.length_c   1.000
_cell.angle_alpha   90.00
_cell.angle_beta   90.00
_cell.angle_gamma   90.00
#
_symmetry.space_group_name_H-M   'P 1'
#
loop_
_entity.id
_entity.type
_entity.pdbx_description
1 polymer ?
#
loop_
_entity_poly.entity_id
_entity_poly.type
_entity_poly.pdbx_seq_one_letter_code
_entity_poly.pdbx_strand_id
1 'polypeptide(L)'
;YLSRDQALSQTRETKKPSEFNGKQRNRKELKKLISKLTRETNLLEETISDQEAQIRNIDLIFSGKDFFKNADNRKIENMQTSKIELEQELKLHMREWETKTHQLEEARTEFEN
;
A
#
# COMPACT_ATOMS: atom_id res chain seq x y z
N TYR A 1 -2.00 5.30 29.35
CA TYR A 1 -1.83 4.65 29.29
C TYR A 1 -1.87 4.13 28.64
N LEU A 2 -2.10 4.62 28.74
CA LEU A 2 -1.93 4.07 28.29
C LEU A 2 -1.98 3.53 27.56
N SER A 3 -1.94 4.02 27.62
CA SER A 3 -1.80 3.63 27.10
C SER A 3 -1.76 3.04 26.40
N ARG A 4 -1.87 3.48 26.40
CA ARG A 4 -1.69 3.02 25.89
C ARG A 4 -1.60 2.66 25.21
N ASP A 5 -1.54 3.00 25.77
CA ASP A 5 -1.26 2.49 25.39
C ASP A 5 -1.33 2.10 24.66
N GLN A 6 -1.39 2.42 24.61
CA GLN A 6 -1.32 2.23 24.29
C GLN A 6 -1.33 2.02 23.52
N ALA A 7 -1.46 2.38 23.48
CA ALA A 7 -1.37 2.33 23.10
C ALA A 7 -1.23 1.88 22.37
N LEU A 8 -1.37 2.20 22.61
CA LEU A 8 -1.07 1.89 22.41
C LEU A 8 -0.84 1.48 21.90
N SER A 9 -0.76 1.82 21.88
CA SER A 9 -0.43 1.56 21.94
C SER A 9 -0.26 1.00 21.46
N GLN A 10 -0.21 1.28 21.61
CA GLN A 10 0.07 1.05 21.73
C GLN A 10 0.33 0.69 21.38
N THR A 11 0.25 1.09 21.10
CA THR A 11 0.61 0.83 21.38
C THR A 11 0.90 0.49 21.32
N ARG A 12 0.81 0.83 21.23
CA ARG A 12 1.22 0.63 21.74
C ARG A 12 1.74 0.31 21.77
N GLU A 13 1.76 0.69 21.51
CA GLU A 13 2.34 0.45 22.06
C GLU A 13 2.86 0.20 21.99
N THR A 14 2.95 0.49 21.74
CA THR A 14 3.57 0.34 22.17
C THR A 14 4.01 0.18 22.19
N LYS A 15 4.35 0.32 22.20
CA LYS A 15 5.03 0.20 22.75
C LYS A 15 5.66 0.05 22.85
N LYS A 16 5.92 0.12 22.91
CA LYS A 16 6.78 -0.03 23.52
C LYS A 16 7.54 -0.41 23.57
N PRO A 17 7.76 -0.08 23.42
CA PRO A 17 8.75 -0.35 23.88
C PRO A 17 9.13 -0.73 24.01
N SER A 18 9.57 -0.45 23.92
CA SER A 18 10.37 -0.84 24.53
C SER A 18 10.66 -1.27 24.85
N GLU A 19 10.91 -1.22 25.00
CA GLU A 19 11.45 -1.69 25.57
C GLU A 19 11.81 -2.16 25.56
N PHE A 20 12.12 -2.10 25.55
CA PHE A 20 12.64 -2.83 25.68
C PHE A 20 12.30 -3.26 25.83
N ASN A 21 12.27 -2.85 25.71
CA ASN A 21 12.14 -3.51 25.75
C ASN A 21 11.67 -4.14 25.45
N GLY A 22 12.05 -2.59 25.11
CA GLY A 22 11.10 -3.14 24.41
C GLY A 22 11.09 -4.66 24.28
N LYS A 23 10.05 -5.17 24.24
CA LYS A 23 9.96 -6.61 24.15
C LYS A 23 10.22 -7.08 22.74
N GLN A 24 11.16 -7.97 22.58
CA GLN A 24 11.41 -8.60 21.30
C GLN A 24 10.35 -9.67 21.06
N ARG A 25 9.87 -9.70 19.83
CA ARG A 25 8.96 -10.76 19.39
C ARG A 25 9.74 -12.06 19.24
N ASN A 26 9.13 -13.21 19.57
CA ASN A 26 9.82 -14.48 19.39
C ASN A 26 9.89 -14.82 17.88
N ARG A 27 10.77 -15.77 17.54
CA ARG A 27 11.03 -16.10 16.14
C ARG A 27 9.80 -16.64 15.42
N LYS A 28 8.98 -17.39 16.14
CA LYS A 28 7.74 -17.94 15.56
C LYS A 28 6.77 -16.83 15.16
N GLU A 29 6.60 -15.84 16.03
CA GLU A 29 5.75 -14.69 15.77
C GLU A 29 6.29 -13.85 14.63
N LEU A 30 7.61 -13.64 14.61
CA LEU A 30 8.26 -12.90 13.53
C LEU A 30 8.10 -13.61 12.19
N LYS A 31 8.24 -14.93 12.17
CA LYS A 31 8.06 -15.72 10.96
C LYS A 31 6.65 -15.58 10.41
N LYS A 32 5.63 -15.62 11.27
CA LYS A 32 4.24 -15.42 10.87
C LYS A 32 4.01 -14.02 10.32
N LEU A 33 4.56 -13.02 11.01
CA LEU A 33 4.44 -11.62 10.59
C LEU A 33 5.10 -11.41 9.23
N ILE A 34 6.30 -11.95 9.03
CA ILE A 34 7.01 -11.86 7.76
C ILE A 34 6.19 -12.47 6.63
N SER A 35 5.62 -13.67 6.87
CA SER A 35 4.77 -14.33 5.87
C SER A 35 3.55 -13.49 5.52
N LYS A 36 2.89 -12.94 6.53
CA LYS A 36 1.71 -12.10 6.34
C LYS A 36 2.06 -10.84 5.53
N LEU A 37 3.12 -10.13 5.95
CA LEU A 37 3.53 -8.90 5.28
C LEU A 37 4.00 -9.16 3.85
N THR A 38 4.71 -10.26 3.62
CA THR A 38 5.14 -10.64 2.28
C THR A 38 3.93 -10.83 1.37
N ARG A 39 2.91 -11.53 1.84
CA ARG A 39 1.69 -11.76 1.05
C ARG A 39 0.98 -10.45 0.78
N GLU A 40 0.86 -9.58 1.79
CA GLU A 40 0.18 -8.30 1.64
C GLU A 40 0.91 -7.37 0.68
N THR A 41 2.24 -7.32 0.74
CA THR A 41 3.01 -6.51 -0.19
C THR A 41 2.91 -7.03 -1.62
N ASN A 42 2.90 -8.35 -1.80
CA ASN A 42 2.75 -8.95 -3.13
C ASN A 42 1.38 -8.61 -3.74
N LEU A 43 0.32 -8.67 -2.93
CA LEU A 43 -1.02 -8.32 -3.39
C LEU A 43 -1.10 -6.83 -3.78
N LEU A 44 -0.48 -5.97 -2.98
CA LEU A 44 -0.43 -4.55 -3.28
C LEU A 44 0.34 -4.28 -4.58
N GLU A 45 1.44 -4.99 -4.81
CA GLU A 45 2.21 -4.85 -6.05
C GLU A 45 1.37 -5.21 -7.26
N GLU A 46 0.57 -6.29 -7.16
CA GLU A 46 -0.34 -6.66 -8.25
C GLU A 46 -1.40 -5.60 -8.49
N THR A 47 -2.02 -5.10 -7.41
CA THR A 47 -3.03 -4.06 -7.50
C THR A 47 -2.45 -2.79 -8.13
N ILE A 48 -1.27 -2.37 -7.68
CA ILE A 48 -0.58 -1.19 -8.21
C ILE A 48 -0.30 -1.37 -9.69
N SER A 49 0.22 -2.54 -10.08
CA SER A 49 0.53 -2.85 -11.48
C SER A 49 -0.71 -2.78 -12.36
N ASP A 50 -1.82 -3.34 -11.87
CA ASP A 50 -3.10 -3.30 -12.61
C ASP A 50 -3.60 -1.88 -12.77
N GLN A 51 -3.52 -1.07 -11.71
CA GLN A 51 -3.98 0.32 -11.77
C GLN A 51 -3.13 1.16 -12.71
N GLU A 52 -1.82 0.93 -12.70
CA GLU A 52 -0.91 1.60 -13.63
C GLU A 52 -1.23 1.24 -15.08
N ALA A 53 -1.54 -0.04 -15.32
CA ALA A 53 -1.92 -0.49 -16.65
C ALA A 53 -3.23 0.15 -17.12
N GLN A 54 -4.21 0.27 -16.24
CA GLN A 54 -5.48 0.92 -16.55
C GLN A 54 -5.28 2.40 -16.89
N ILE A 55 -4.44 3.08 -16.14
CA ILE A 55 -4.13 4.50 -16.39
C ILE A 55 -3.43 4.64 -17.75
N ARG A 56 -2.46 3.76 -18.04
CA ARG A 56 -1.78 3.78 -19.33
C ARG A 56 -2.76 3.56 -20.50
N ASN A 57 -3.72 2.65 -20.31
CA ASN A 57 -4.73 2.40 -21.34
C ASN A 57 -5.57 3.64 -21.61
N ILE A 58 -5.98 4.34 -20.56
CA ILE A 58 -6.74 5.59 -20.72
C ILE A 58 -5.90 6.63 -21.45
N ASP A 59 -4.63 6.76 -21.07
CA ASP A 59 -3.72 7.71 -21.72
C ASP A 59 -3.51 7.38 -23.20
N LEU A 60 -3.40 6.09 -23.54
CA LEU A 60 -3.27 5.65 -24.92
C LEU A 60 -4.52 6.00 -25.73
N ILE A 61 -5.70 5.83 -25.17
CA ILE A 61 -6.95 6.19 -25.83
C ILE A 61 -7.00 7.69 -26.07
N PHE A 62 -6.63 8.49 -25.04
CA PHE A 62 -6.62 9.95 -25.16
C PHE A 62 -5.60 10.45 -26.19
N SER A 63 -4.51 9.71 -26.41
CA SER A 63 -3.48 10.10 -27.38
C SER A 63 -3.86 9.73 -28.80
N GLY A 64 -4.94 8.96 -29.01
CA GLY A 64 -5.41 8.59 -30.35
C GLY A 64 -5.95 9.81 -31.07
N LYS A 65 -5.53 9.99 -32.33
CA LYS A 65 -5.87 11.19 -33.12
C LYS A 65 -7.36 11.37 -33.30
N ASP A 66 -8.09 10.26 -33.43
CA ASP A 66 -9.51 10.31 -33.75
C ASP A 66 -10.43 10.21 -32.56
N PHE A 67 -9.85 9.99 -31.36
CA PHE A 67 -10.67 9.78 -30.15
C PHE A 67 -11.56 10.99 -29.87
N PHE A 68 -10.97 12.20 -29.82
CA PHE A 68 -11.70 13.41 -29.48
C PHE A 68 -12.67 13.84 -30.58
N LYS A 69 -12.44 13.39 -31.81
CA LYS A 69 -13.36 13.65 -32.92
C LYS A 69 -14.62 12.81 -32.80
N ASN A 70 -14.49 11.56 -32.36
CA ASN A 70 -15.57 10.57 -32.45
C ASN A 70 -16.25 10.31 -31.11
N ALA A 71 -15.61 10.62 -29.98
CA ALA A 71 -16.17 10.41 -28.67
C ALA A 71 -17.05 11.60 -28.30
N ASP A 72 -18.16 11.31 -27.61
CA ASP A 72 -18.98 12.40 -27.08
C ASP A 72 -18.37 12.92 -25.77
N ASN A 73 -18.82 14.10 -25.34
CA ASN A 73 -18.29 14.78 -24.17
C ASN A 73 -18.47 13.95 -22.90
N ARG A 74 -19.59 13.24 -22.80
CA ARG A 74 -19.88 12.40 -21.65
C ARG A 74 -18.85 11.29 -21.49
N LYS A 75 -18.52 10.64 -22.60
CA LYS A 75 -17.51 9.57 -22.60
C LYS A 75 -16.16 10.11 -22.16
N ILE A 76 -15.77 11.27 -22.71
CA ILE A 76 -14.51 11.92 -22.34
C ILE A 76 -14.47 12.24 -20.85
N GLU A 77 -15.53 12.84 -20.33
CA GLU A 77 -15.63 13.17 -18.90
C GLU A 77 -15.55 11.94 -18.02
N ASN A 78 -16.26 10.87 -18.39
CA ASN A 78 -16.26 9.63 -17.62
C ASN A 78 -14.87 9.02 -17.56
N MET A 79 -14.14 9.04 -18.67
CA MET A 79 -12.78 8.50 -18.73
C MET A 79 -11.82 9.36 -17.91
N GLN A 80 -11.97 10.68 -17.95
CA GLN A 80 -11.15 11.57 -17.15
C GLN A 80 -11.38 11.35 -15.66
N THR A 81 -12.65 11.21 -15.26
CA THR A 81 -13.02 10.92 -13.88
C THR A 81 -12.42 9.59 -13.41
N SER A 82 -12.54 8.56 -14.26
CA SER A 82 -11.96 7.23 -13.96
C SER A 82 -10.46 7.33 -13.75
N LYS A 83 -9.78 8.10 -14.62
CA LYS A 83 -8.33 8.26 -14.50
C LYS A 83 -7.95 8.93 -13.18
N ILE A 84 -8.67 10.00 -12.80
CA ILE A 84 -8.40 10.71 -11.56
C ILE A 84 -8.61 9.79 -10.36
N GLU A 85 -9.70 9.02 -10.36
CA GLU A 85 -9.98 8.06 -9.28
C GLU A 85 -8.90 7.00 -9.17
N LEU A 86 -8.47 6.46 -10.33
CA LEU A 86 -7.40 5.46 -10.36
C LEU A 86 -6.08 6.04 -9.82
N GLU A 87 -5.76 7.27 -10.18
CA GLU A 87 -4.54 7.93 -9.71
C GLU A 87 -4.57 8.14 -8.20
N GLN A 88 -5.73 8.50 -7.66
CA GLN A 88 -5.89 8.69 -6.22
C GLN A 88 -5.75 7.37 -5.46
N GLU A 89 -6.40 6.33 -5.96
CA GLU A 89 -6.29 4.99 -5.37
C GLU A 89 -4.88 4.45 -5.46
N LEU A 90 -4.23 4.67 -6.59
CA LEU A 90 -2.85 4.24 -6.78
C LEU A 90 -1.93 4.88 -5.74
N LYS A 91 -2.10 6.16 -5.49
CA LYS A 91 -1.33 6.88 -4.47
C LYS A 91 -1.49 6.24 -3.10
N LEU A 92 -2.73 5.93 -2.73
CA LEU A 92 -3.01 5.31 -1.43
C LEU A 92 -2.38 3.93 -1.34
N HIS A 93 -2.49 3.13 -2.40
CA HIS A 93 -1.90 1.79 -2.43
C HIS A 93 -0.38 1.84 -2.37
N MET A 94 0.23 2.82 -3.03
CA MET A 94 1.69 2.99 -2.98
C MET A 94 2.17 3.35 -1.57
N ARG A 95 1.44 4.21 -0.87
CA ARG A 95 1.76 4.54 0.52
C ARG A 95 1.64 3.31 1.42
N GLU A 96 0.57 2.56 1.24
CA GLU A 96 0.37 1.34 2.01
C GLU A 96 1.48 0.33 1.74
N TRP A 97 1.87 0.19 0.47
CA TRP A 97 2.98 -0.69 0.08
C TRP A 97 4.28 -0.27 0.76
N GLU A 98 4.59 1.03 0.77
CA GLU A 98 5.79 1.55 1.42
C GLU A 98 5.81 1.24 2.91
N THR A 99 4.68 1.47 3.57
CA THR A 99 4.54 1.20 5.01
C THR A 99 4.77 -0.29 5.31
N LYS A 100 4.11 -1.15 4.54
CA LYS A 100 4.22 -2.60 4.78
C LYS A 100 5.59 -3.13 4.43
N THR A 101 6.22 -2.62 3.39
CA THR A 101 7.58 -2.99 3.01
C THR A 101 8.56 -2.62 4.13
N HIS A 102 8.39 -1.43 4.70
CA HIS A 102 9.23 -1.00 5.81
C HIS A 102 9.05 -1.91 7.02
N GLN A 103 7.80 -2.24 7.36
CA GLN A 103 7.50 -3.15 8.46
C GLN A 103 8.10 -4.54 8.22
N LEU A 104 8.05 -5.00 6.97
CA LEU A 104 8.62 -6.29 6.59
C LEU A 104 10.14 -6.29 6.79
N GLU A 105 10.82 -5.22 6.38
CA GLU A 105 12.26 -5.10 6.56
C GLU A 105 12.63 -5.10 8.04
N GLU A 106 11.87 -4.39 8.85
CA GLU A 106 12.09 -4.36 10.29
C GLU A 106 11.93 -5.76 10.90
N ALA A 107 10.87 -6.47 10.50
CA ALA A 107 10.62 -7.81 11.00
C ALA A 107 11.71 -8.78 10.60
N ARG A 108 12.21 -8.67 9.36
CA ARG A 108 13.31 -9.50 8.87
C ARG A 108 14.59 -9.24 9.65
N THR A 109 14.88 -7.98 9.91
CA THR A 109 16.06 -7.58 10.69
C THR A 109 15.99 -8.15 12.09
N GLU A 110 14.83 -8.05 12.74
CA GLU A 110 14.60 -8.64 14.06
C GLU A 110 14.79 -10.16 14.04
N PHE A 111 14.27 -10.81 12.98
CA PHE A 111 14.34 -12.27 12.86
C PHE A 111 15.77 -12.75 12.71
N GLU A 112 16.59 -11.99 11.96
CA GLU A 112 17.99 -12.34 11.72
C GLU A 112 18.90 -12.07 12.91
N ASN A 113 18.49 -11.17 13.78
CA ASN A 113 19.24 -10.88 15.01
C ASN A 113 18.85 -11.87 16.11
#